data_159e9964f4b058dd0a7030212c90432d
#
_entry.id   159e9964f4b058dd0a7030212c90432d
#
_cell.length_a   1.000
_cell.length_b   1.000
_cell.length_c   1.000
_cell.angle_alpha   90.00
_cell.angle_beta   90.00
_cell.angle_gamma   90.00
#
_symmetry.space_group_name_H-M   'P 1'
#
loop_
_entity.id
_entity.type
_entity.pdbx_description
1 polymer ?
#
loop_
_entity_poly.entity_id
_entity_poly.type
_entity_poly.pdbx_seq_one_letter_code
_entity_poly.pdbx_strand_id
1 'polypeptide(L)'
;MLYHGTAQQFVHSILETGIEKLNRQHVHLSKEKETALKVGQRHGKPVIITVLAQQMAQEGYTFYLSENGVWLTEEVPTRYLRIL
;
A
#
# COMPACT_ATOMS: atom_id res chain seq x y z
N MET A 1 -10.53 -2.03 4.28
CA MET A 1 -9.09 -2.23 4.10
C MET A 1 -8.65 -1.86 2.71
N LEU A 2 -7.41 -1.46 2.57
CA LEU A 2 -6.82 -1.22 1.27
C LEU A 2 -5.63 -2.16 1.07
N TYR A 3 -5.16 -2.26 -0.16
CA TYR A 3 -4.14 -3.22 -0.53
C TYR A 3 -3.01 -2.56 -1.30
N HIS A 4 -1.78 -2.97 -1.00
CA HIS A 4 -0.59 -2.51 -1.71
C HIS A 4 0.04 -3.68 -2.43
N GLY A 5 0.20 -3.56 -3.75
CA GLY A 5 0.87 -4.58 -4.55
C GLY A 5 2.35 -4.27 -4.67
N THR A 6 3.18 -5.23 -4.29
CA THR A 6 4.62 -5.10 -4.39
C THR A 6 5.22 -6.42 -4.86
N ALA A 7 6.54 -6.48 -4.94
CA ALA A 7 7.24 -7.70 -5.29
C ALA A 7 7.94 -8.27 -4.06
N GLN A 8 8.15 -9.58 -4.07
CA GLN A 8 8.76 -10.28 -2.95
C GLN A 8 10.07 -9.66 -2.50
N GLN A 9 10.87 -9.18 -3.44
CA GLN A 9 12.17 -8.59 -3.15
C GLN A 9 12.11 -7.32 -2.31
N PHE A 10 10.94 -6.66 -2.25
CA PHE A 10 10.78 -5.43 -1.49
C PHE A 10 10.11 -5.62 -0.13
N VAL A 11 9.61 -6.83 0.16
CA VAL A 11 8.81 -7.07 1.37
C VAL A 11 9.61 -6.82 2.64
N HIS A 12 10.86 -7.29 2.69
CA HIS A 12 11.70 -7.13 3.87
C HIS A 12 11.88 -5.64 4.22
N SER A 13 12.20 -4.83 3.23
CA SER A 13 12.38 -3.40 3.41
C SER A 13 11.09 -2.73 3.89
N ILE A 14 9.96 -3.10 3.29
CA ILE A 14 8.66 -2.55 3.67
C ILE A 14 8.30 -2.90 5.11
N LEU A 15 8.60 -4.12 5.54
CA LEU A 15 8.31 -4.52 6.92
C LEU A 15 9.20 -3.80 7.94
N GLU A 16 10.34 -3.29 7.51
CA GLU A 16 11.21 -2.52 8.40
C GLU A 16 10.84 -1.05 8.47
N THR A 17 10.50 -0.44 7.33
CA THR A 17 10.34 1.01 7.23
C THR A 17 8.90 1.46 6.96
N GLY A 18 7.99 0.54 6.66
CA GLY A 18 6.67 0.87 6.20
C GLY A 18 6.66 1.13 4.69
N ILE A 19 5.49 1.48 4.16
CA ILE A 19 5.39 1.83 2.75
C ILE A 19 5.64 3.32 2.60
N GLU A 20 6.66 3.66 1.81
CA GLU A 20 7.07 5.04 1.58
C GLU A 20 6.78 5.44 0.15
N LYS A 21 6.52 6.72 -0.05
CA LYS A 21 6.16 7.22 -1.39
C LYS A 21 7.36 7.30 -2.34
N LEU A 22 8.57 7.35 -1.80
CA LEU A 22 9.81 7.44 -2.57
C LEU A 22 9.76 8.61 -3.56
N ASN A 23 9.89 8.34 -4.86
CA ASN A 23 9.89 9.37 -5.90
C ASN A 23 8.49 9.85 -6.30
N ARG A 24 7.44 9.22 -5.76
CA ARG A 24 6.07 9.58 -6.08
C ARG A 24 5.53 10.59 -5.08
N GLN A 25 4.46 11.27 -5.45
CA GLN A 25 3.81 12.22 -4.55
C GLN A 25 3.09 11.52 -3.42
N HIS A 26 2.61 10.29 -3.65
CA HIS A 26 1.85 9.53 -2.67
C HIS A 26 2.10 8.04 -2.79
N VAL A 27 1.82 7.33 -1.71
CA VAL A 27 1.70 5.88 -1.73
C VAL A 27 0.38 5.53 -2.40
N HIS A 28 0.42 4.59 -3.34
CA HIS A 28 -0.76 4.15 -4.08
C HIS A 28 -1.30 2.87 -3.49
N LEU A 29 -2.59 2.86 -3.19
CA LEU A 29 -3.27 1.71 -2.60
C LEU A 29 -4.50 1.38 -3.43
N SER A 30 -4.88 0.11 -3.46
CA SER A 30 -6.02 -0.37 -4.22
C SER A 30 -7.12 -0.85 -3.30
N LYS A 31 -8.36 -0.65 -3.72
CA LYS A 31 -9.51 -1.16 -3.01
C LYS A 31 -9.65 -2.68 -3.18
N GLU A 32 -9.12 -3.21 -4.27
CA GLU A 32 -9.27 -4.62 -4.61
C GLU A 32 -7.93 -5.34 -4.67
N LYS A 33 -7.94 -6.60 -4.21
CA LYS A 33 -6.73 -7.44 -4.22
C LYS A 33 -6.22 -7.69 -5.62
N GLU A 34 -7.12 -7.90 -6.58
CA GLU A 34 -6.73 -8.18 -7.96
C GLU A 34 -5.93 -7.03 -8.57
N THR A 35 -6.34 -5.81 -8.29
CA THR A 35 -5.62 -4.64 -8.79
C THR A 35 -4.23 -4.57 -8.17
N ALA A 36 -4.14 -4.82 -6.86
CA ALA A 36 -2.85 -4.83 -6.18
C ALA A 36 -1.95 -5.93 -6.73
N LEU A 37 -2.51 -7.09 -7.03
CA LEU A 37 -1.75 -8.20 -7.59
C LEU A 37 -1.14 -7.81 -8.94
N LYS A 38 -1.92 -7.18 -9.81
CA LYS A 38 -1.44 -6.74 -11.12
C LYS A 38 -0.31 -5.73 -10.99
N VAL A 39 -0.42 -4.81 -10.04
CA VAL A 39 0.64 -3.84 -9.80
C VAL A 39 1.91 -4.54 -9.35
N GLY A 40 1.80 -5.47 -8.41
CA GLY A 40 2.96 -6.21 -7.92
C GLY A 40 3.66 -7.02 -8.99
N GLN A 41 2.90 -7.61 -9.91
CA GLN A 41 3.45 -8.41 -11.01
C GLN A 41 4.36 -7.61 -11.93
N ARG A 42 4.18 -6.30 -12.00
CA ARG A 42 5.03 -5.43 -12.83
C ARG A 42 6.46 -5.36 -12.30
N HIS A 43 6.66 -5.67 -11.03
CA HIS A 43 7.95 -5.51 -10.36
C HIS A 43 8.63 -6.84 -10.04
N GLY A 44 7.97 -7.96 -10.27
CA GLY A 44 8.53 -9.28 -9.99
C GLY A 44 7.46 -10.22 -9.46
N LYS A 45 7.86 -11.14 -8.57
CA LYS A 45 6.91 -12.06 -7.95
C LYS A 45 6.00 -11.29 -7.00
N PRO A 46 4.68 -11.26 -7.27
CA PRO A 46 3.79 -10.33 -6.54
C PRO A 46 3.51 -10.76 -5.11
N VAL A 47 3.42 -9.76 -4.25
CA VAL A 47 2.98 -9.92 -2.87
C VAL A 47 1.96 -8.84 -2.60
N ILE A 48 0.87 -9.19 -1.93
CA ILE A 48 -0.16 -8.24 -1.53
C ILE A 48 0.00 -7.94 -0.05
N ILE A 49 0.10 -6.66 0.27
CA ILE A 49 0.17 -6.20 1.65
C ILE A 49 -1.16 -5.54 1.98
N THR A 50 -1.82 -6.02 3.02
CA THR A 50 -3.06 -5.43 3.52
C THR A 50 -2.72 -4.24 4.40
N VAL A 51 -3.40 -3.13 4.17
CA VAL A 51 -3.23 -1.89 4.92
C VAL A 51 -4.49 -1.64 5.74
N LEU A 52 -4.32 -1.43 7.05
CA LEU A 52 -5.43 -1.15 7.95
C LEU A 52 -5.82 0.33 7.83
N ALA A 53 -6.37 0.67 6.67
CA ALA A 53 -6.63 2.07 6.31
C ALA A 53 -7.67 2.74 7.20
N GLN A 54 -8.70 2.03 7.61
CA GLN A 54 -9.73 2.60 8.48
C GLN A 54 -9.14 2.99 9.83
N GLN A 55 -8.30 2.12 10.40
CA GLN A 55 -7.63 2.43 11.65
C GLN A 55 -6.70 3.63 11.49
N MET A 56 -5.96 3.69 10.38
CA MET A 56 -5.12 4.83 10.09
C MET A 56 -5.92 6.13 10.07
N ALA A 57 -7.06 6.12 9.37
CA ALA A 57 -7.90 7.31 9.28
C ALA A 57 -8.41 7.75 10.65
N GLN A 58 -8.79 6.80 11.48
CA GLN A 58 -9.24 7.10 12.85
C GLN A 58 -8.13 7.72 13.69
N GLU A 59 -6.88 7.40 13.38
CA GLU A 59 -5.72 7.89 14.12
C GLU A 59 -5.09 9.13 13.49
N GLY A 60 -5.77 9.73 12.51
CA GLY A 60 -5.36 11.04 11.99
C GLY A 60 -4.68 11.04 10.64
N TYR A 61 -4.50 9.89 10.01
CA TYR A 61 -3.90 9.83 8.68
C TYR A 61 -4.92 10.21 7.62
N THR A 62 -4.47 10.91 6.59
CA THR A 62 -5.33 11.39 5.51
C THR A 62 -5.20 10.52 4.29
N PHE A 63 -6.34 10.19 3.68
CA PHE A 63 -6.40 9.45 2.43
C PHE A 63 -7.12 10.28 1.37
N TYR A 64 -6.67 10.16 0.14
CA TYR A 64 -7.29 10.83 -1.01
C TYR A 64 -7.70 9.77 -2.02
N LEU A 65 -8.81 9.99 -2.69
CA LEU A 65 -9.26 9.11 -3.76
C LEU A 65 -9.08 9.82 -5.09
N SER A 66 -8.27 9.22 -5.97
CA SER A 66 -8.05 9.78 -7.30
C SER A 66 -9.25 9.53 -8.21
N GLU A 67 -9.32 10.25 -9.34
CA GLU A 67 -10.42 10.11 -10.29
C GLU A 67 -10.55 8.68 -10.82
N ASN A 68 -9.45 7.97 -10.97
CA ASN A 68 -9.48 6.60 -11.50
C ASN A 68 -9.54 5.54 -10.38
N GLY A 69 -9.92 5.93 -9.18
CA GLY A 69 -10.22 4.98 -8.12
C GLY A 69 -9.02 4.48 -7.32
N VAL A 70 -7.87 5.13 -7.46
CA VAL A 70 -6.68 4.78 -6.67
C VAL A 70 -6.69 5.57 -5.38
N TRP A 71 -6.49 4.88 -4.25
CA TRP A 71 -6.36 5.55 -2.96
C TRP A 71 -4.93 5.99 -2.73
N LEU A 72 -4.76 7.18 -2.17
CA LEU A 72 -3.46 7.83 -2.00
C LEU A 72 -3.27 8.25 -0.55
N THR A 73 -2.05 8.05 -0.03
CA THR A 73 -1.71 8.53 1.30
C THR A 73 -0.22 8.86 1.34
N GLU A 74 0.20 9.57 2.38
CA GLU A 74 1.58 10.04 2.53
C GLU A 74 2.55 8.88 2.77
N GLU A 75 2.19 8.02 3.71
CA GLU A 75 3.02 6.88 4.11
C GLU A 75 2.16 5.88 4.87
N VAL A 76 2.64 4.64 4.98
CA VAL A 76 1.97 3.63 5.78
C VAL A 76 2.96 3.06 6.78
N PRO A 77 2.87 3.44 8.06
CA PRO A 77 3.72 2.87 9.10
C PRO A 77 3.56 1.37 9.24
N THR A 78 4.60 0.71 9.72
CA THR A 78 4.65 -0.75 9.77
C THR A 78 3.53 -1.38 10.61
N ARG A 79 3.08 -0.70 11.65
CA ARG A 79 2.05 -1.26 12.53
C ARG A 79 0.70 -1.46 11.84
N TYR A 80 0.49 -0.85 10.69
CA TYR A 80 -0.75 -0.99 9.92
C TYR A 80 -0.65 -1.99 8.80
N LEU A 81 0.47 -2.69 8.67
CA LEU A 81 0.71 -3.64 7.58
C LEU A 81 0.40 -5.07 8.00
N ARG A 82 -0.19 -5.83 7.08
CA ARG A 82 -0.40 -7.27 7.25
C ARG A 82 -0.11 -7.95 5.93
N ILE A 83 0.72 -8.97 5.95
CA ILE A 83 0.98 -9.76 4.74
C ILE A 83 -0.22 -10.66 4.51
N LEU A 84 -0.70 -10.66 3.29
CA LEU A 84 -1.84 -11.47 2.91
C LEU A 84 -1.44 -12.94 2.72
#